data_e6aeb5210468b7ade6691e5853c896ff
#
_entry.id   e6aeb5210468b7ade6691e5853c896ff
#
_cell.length_a   1.000
_cell.length_b   1.000
_cell.length_c   1.000
_cell.angle_alpha   90.00
_cell.angle_beta   90.00
_cell.angle_gamma   90.00
#
_symmetry.space_group_name_H-M   'P 1'
#
loop_
_entity.id
_entity.type
_entity.pdbx_description
1 polymer ?
#
loop_
_entity_poly.entity_id
_entity_poly.type
_entity_poly.pdbx_seq_one_letter_code
_entity_poly.pdbx_strand_id
1 'polypeptide(L)'
;LNKTSNEDMMDDICEMSRSVLYGKRGGQYISDALKDSVMVVENKRLKTALIQLGNDLDGGKSLDDCLQELEMSFSNGEISSFCTVIKSLQSTGQVDEALRTLENNIEREQVSVNKRRCVVLEHKTTMYVILIAMDILGMLLYCIIMKLMAMQIGF
;
A
#
# COMPACT_ATOMS: atom_id res chain seq x y z
N LEU A 1 -3.24 -15.12 0.60
CA LEU A 1 -4.38 -14.39 0.02
C LEU A 1 -4.65 -13.03 0.69
N ASN A 2 -4.34 -12.85 1.99
CA ASN A 2 -4.61 -11.57 2.69
C ASN A 2 -3.56 -10.47 2.46
N LYS A 3 -2.38 -10.80 1.95
CA LYS A 3 -1.28 -9.83 1.83
C LYS A 3 -1.43 -8.91 0.60
N THR A 4 -1.89 -9.43 -0.51
CA THR A 4 -2.20 -8.67 -1.74
C THR A 4 -3.37 -7.70 -1.52
N SER A 5 -4.40 -8.10 -0.78
CA SER A 5 -5.57 -7.27 -0.51
C SER A 5 -5.27 -6.02 0.35
N ASN A 6 -4.27 -6.09 1.23
CA ASN A 6 -3.86 -4.93 2.05
C ASN A 6 -2.94 -3.96 1.26
N GLU A 7 -2.09 -4.48 0.38
CA GLU A 7 -1.24 -3.64 -0.49
C GLU A 7 -2.10 -2.87 -1.50
N ASP A 8 -3.10 -3.53 -2.11
CA ASP A 8 -4.05 -2.90 -3.04
C ASP A 8 -4.89 -1.82 -2.33
N MET A 9 -5.29 -2.04 -1.07
CA MET A 9 -6.03 -1.05 -0.29
C MET A 9 -5.20 0.19 0.05
N MET A 10 -3.90 0.02 0.24
CA MET A 10 -2.97 1.12 0.52
C MET A 10 -2.82 2.06 -0.67
N ASP A 11 -2.62 1.50 -1.87
CA ASP A 11 -2.54 2.27 -3.12
C ASP A 11 -3.85 3.06 -3.33
N ASP A 12 -5.00 2.46 -3.06
CA ASP A 12 -6.30 3.12 -3.13
C ASP A 12 -6.45 4.27 -2.12
N ILE A 13 -5.99 4.10 -0.89
CA ILE A 13 -6.01 5.20 0.11
C ILE A 13 -5.13 6.36 -0.34
N CYS A 14 -3.99 6.09 -0.96
CA CYS A 14 -3.11 7.12 -1.52
C CYS A 14 -3.80 7.87 -2.66
N GLU A 15 -4.41 7.17 -3.61
CA GLU A 15 -5.11 7.78 -4.74
C GLU A 15 -6.35 8.57 -4.29
N MET A 16 -7.12 8.01 -3.36
CA MET A 16 -8.25 8.70 -2.72
C MET A 16 -7.79 9.99 -2.04
N SER A 17 -6.72 9.92 -1.28
CA SER A 17 -6.16 11.09 -0.60
C SER A 17 -5.75 12.17 -1.60
N ARG A 18 -5.03 11.82 -2.66
CA ARG A 18 -4.66 12.75 -3.73
C ARG A 18 -5.87 13.38 -4.39
N SER A 19 -6.90 12.59 -4.72
CA SER A 19 -8.13 13.07 -5.33
C SER A 19 -8.80 14.14 -4.48
N VAL A 20 -8.97 13.88 -3.16
CA VAL A 20 -9.55 14.85 -2.22
C VAL A 20 -8.71 16.12 -2.13
N LEU A 21 -7.38 16.00 -2.13
CA LEU A 21 -6.46 17.13 -2.07
C LEU A 21 -6.57 18.02 -3.31
N TYR A 22 -6.59 17.42 -4.50
CA TYR A 22 -6.73 18.15 -5.76
C TYR A 22 -8.10 18.83 -5.85
N GLY A 23 -9.19 18.14 -5.45
CA GLY A 23 -10.51 18.72 -5.37
C GLY A 23 -10.53 19.95 -4.45
N LYS A 24 -9.95 19.84 -3.27
CA LYS A 24 -9.88 20.95 -2.31
C LYS A 24 -9.03 22.13 -2.81
N ARG A 25 -7.89 21.87 -3.46
CA ARG A 25 -7.09 22.89 -4.16
C ARG A 25 -7.87 23.58 -5.28
N GLY A 26 -8.74 22.83 -5.97
CA GLY A 26 -9.66 23.37 -6.99
C GLY A 26 -10.82 24.17 -6.43
N GLY A 27 -10.93 24.32 -5.10
CA GLY A 27 -11.99 25.09 -4.43
C GLY A 27 -13.26 24.28 -4.15
N GLN A 28 -13.25 22.96 -4.33
CA GLN A 28 -14.38 22.11 -3.97
C GLN A 28 -14.60 22.03 -2.45
N TYR A 29 -15.82 21.76 -2.04
CA TYR A 29 -16.09 21.36 -0.68
C TYR A 29 -15.50 19.97 -0.39
N ILE A 30 -15.07 19.74 0.86
CA ILE A 30 -14.45 18.46 1.25
C ILE A 30 -15.41 17.29 1.01
N SER A 31 -16.71 17.47 1.28
CA SER A 31 -17.76 16.49 1.01
C SER A 31 -17.84 16.08 -0.46
N ASP A 32 -17.74 17.04 -1.37
CA ASP A 32 -17.83 16.79 -2.81
C ASP A 32 -16.54 16.10 -3.31
N ALA A 33 -15.37 16.56 -2.85
CA ALA A 33 -14.10 15.95 -3.17
C ALA A 33 -14.00 14.47 -2.66
N LEU A 34 -14.61 14.17 -1.51
CA LEU A 34 -14.72 12.80 -0.99
C LEU A 34 -15.62 11.92 -1.87
N LYS A 35 -16.75 12.46 -2.35
CA LYS A 35 -17.65 11.73 -3.29
C LYS A 35 -16.94 11.45 -4.61
N ASP A 36 -16.21 12.43 -5.15
CA ASP A 36 -15.48 12.28 -6.40
C ASP A 36 -14.34 11.24 -6.27
N SER A 37 -13.76 11.10 -5.08
CA SER A 37 -12.70 10.13 -4.83
C SER A 37 -13.11 8.67 -4.98
N VAL A 38 -14.41 8.36 -4.97
CA VAL A 38 -14.95 7.02 -5.26
C VAL A 38 -14.53 6.51 -6.64
N MET A 39 -14.30 7.43 -7.59
CA MET A 39 -13.95 7.09 -8.98
C MET A 39 -12.53 6.50 -9.11
N VAL A 40 -11.62 6.87 -8.22
CA VAL A 40 -10.20 6.43 -8.27
C VAL A 40 -9.93 5.18 -7.43
N VAL A 41 -10.87 4.74 -6.62
CA VAL A 41 -10.74 3.58 -5.73
C VAL A 41 -11.14 2.30 -6.48
N GLU A 42 -10.26 1.32 -6.51
CA GLU A 42 -10.50 0.01 -7.13
C GLU A 42 -10.98 -1.05 -6.14
N ASN A 43 -10.53 -0.97 -4.88
CA ASN A 43 -10.93 -1.90 -3.83
C ASN A 43 -12.44 -1.83 -3.56
N LYS A 44 -13.14 -2.92 -3.83
CA LYS A 44 -14.60 -2.98 -3.72
C LYS A 44 -15.12 -2.64 -2.33
N ARG A 45 -14.42 -3.06 -1.28
CA ARG A 45 -14.85 -2.81 0.10
C ARG A 45 -14.72 -1.32 0.45
N LEU A 46 -13.58 -0.71 0.11
CA LEU A 46 -13.36 0.72 0.34
C LEU A 46 -14.31 1.56 -0.50
N LYS A 47 -14.49 1.20 -1.78
CA LYS A 47 -15.43 1.86 -2.70
C LYS A 47 -16.86 1.84 -2.17
N THR A 48 -17.34 0.68 -1.67
CA THR A 48 -18.68 0.57 -1.09
C THR A 48 -18.83 1.46 0.15
N ALA A 49 -17.82 1.50 1.01
CA ALA A 49 -17.85 2.35 2.19
C ALA A 49 -17.85 3.86 1.85
N LEU A 50 -17.10 4.27 0.81
CA LEU A 50 -17.10 5.65 0.33
C LEU A 50 -18.43 6.04 -0.32
N ILE A 51 -19.07 5.12 -1.07
CA ILE A 51 -20.43 5.35 -1.61
C ILE A 51 -21.43 5.54 -0.47
N GLN A 52 -21.34 4.71 0.58
CA GLN A 52 -22.20 4.84 1.76
C GLN A 52 -21.97 6.19 2.45
N LEU A 53 -20.70 6.57 2.66
CA LEU A 53 -20.33 7.88 3.20
C LEU A 53 -20.93 9.03 2.37
N GLY A 54 -20.85 8.95 1.04
CA GLY A 54 -21.45 9.94 0.15
C GLY A 54 -22.97 10.05 0.32
N ASN A 55 -23.68 8.92 0.40
CA ASN A 55 -25.12 8.87 0.61
C ASN A 55 -25.52 9.43 1.97
N ASP A 56 -24.74 9.15 3.02
CA ASP A 56 -24.98 9.66 4.36
C ASP A 56 -24.79 11.18 4.44
N LEU A 57 -23.79 11.72 3.75
CA LEU A 57 -23.59 13.17 3.61
C LEU A 57 -24.76 13.83 2.85
N ASP A 58 -25.24 13.20 1.77
CA ASP A 58 -26.42 13.70 1.03
C ASP A 58 -27.70 13.60 1.88
N GLY A 59 -27.77 12.65 2.80
CA GLY A 59 -28.82 12.52 3.81
C GLY A 59 -28.75 13.57 4.92
N GLY A 60 -27.74 14.43 4.93
CA GLY A 60 -27.57 15.50 5.92
C GLY A 60 -26.82 15.09 7.19
N LYS A 61 -26.16 13.92 7.18
CA LYS A 61 -25.32 13.49 8.30
C LYS A 61 -24.05 14.35 8.36
N SER A 62 -23.51 14.58 9.57
CA SER A 62 -22.30 15.35 9.70
C SER A 62 -21.09 14.62 9.10
N LEU A 63 -20.14 15.38 8.52
CA LEU A 63 -18.92 14.80 7.98
C LEU A 63 -18.12 14.05 9.04
N ASP A 64 -18.08 14.56 10.27
CA ASP A 64 -17.37 13.92 11.38
C ASP A 64 -17.95 12.55 11.74
N ASP A 65 -19.28 12.42 11.77
CA ASP A 65 -19.94 11.13 12.02
C ASP A 65 -19.68 10.14 10.89
N CYS A 66 -19.74 10.59 9.64
CA CYS A 66 -19.46 9.75 8.47
C CYS A 66 -18.01 9.25 8.46
N LEU A 67 -17.04 10.11 8.79
CA LEU A 67 -15.64 9.73 8.89
C LEU A 67 -15.38 8.76 10.06
N GLN A 68 -16.08 8.94 11.17
CA GLN A 68 -15.98 8.04 12.31
C GLN A 68 -16.51 6.63 11.97
N GLU A 69 -17.59 6.54 11.22
CA GLU A 69 -18.12 5.25 10.75
C GLU A 69 -17.19 4.58 9.76
N LEU A 70 -16.58 5.36 8.85
CA LEU A 70 -15.57 4.86 7.95
C LEU A 70 -14.38 4.29 8.73
N GLU A 71 -13.88 4.99 9.74
CA GLU A 71 -12.78 4.57 10.60
C GLU A 71 -13.12 3.27 11.37
N MET A 72 -14.34 3.15 11.90
CA MET A 72 -14.79 1.93 12.59
C MET A 72 -14.97 0.74 11.67
N SER A 73 -15.32 0.96 10.39
CA SER A 73 -15.51 -0.10 9.40
C SER A 73 -14.20 -0.76 8.96
N PHE A 74 -13.10 -0.05 9.13
CA PHE A 74 -11.76 -0.49 8.77
C PHE A 74 -10.84 -0.39 10.00
N SER A 75 -10.43 -1.51 10.55
CA SER A 75 -9.41 -1.55 11.63
C SER A 75 -8.01 -1.32 11.05
N ASN A 76 -7.82 -0.20 10.32
CA ASN A 76 -6.62 0.11 9.57
C ASN A 76 -6.11 1.51 9.95
N GLY A 77 -4.84 1.59 10.36
CA GLY A 77 -4.20 2.84 10.81
C GLY A 77 -4.12 3.90 9.71
N GLU A 78 -4.03 3.50 8.44
CA GLU A 78 -3.94 4.42 7.30
C GLU A 78 -5.27 5.15 7.08
N ILE A 79 -6.40 4.44 7.20
CA ILE A 79 -7.73 5.05 7.11
C ILE A 79 -7.97 5.99 8.30
N SER A 80 -7.54 5.60 9.50
CA SER A 80 -7.60 6.46 10.68
C SER A 80 -6.79 7.75 10.50
N SER A 81 -5.57 7.63 9.95
CA SER A 81 -4.72 8.78 9.62
C SER A 81 -5.38 9.68 8.57
N PHE A 82 -5.95 9.11 7.52
CA PHE A 82 -6.71 9.85 6.51
C PHE A 82 -7.88 10.61 7.13
N CYS A 83 -8.73 9.93 7.91
CA CYS A 83 -9.88 10.55 8.59
C CYS A 83 -9.45 11.70 9.51
N THR A 84 -8.34 11.54 10.24
CA THR A 84 -7.79 12.58 11.12
C THR A 84 -7.37 13.82 10.32
N VAL A 85 -6.71 13.63 9.16
CA VAL A 85 -6.31 14.75 8.30
C VAL A 85 -7.52 15.47 7.73
N ILE A 86 -8.55 14.73 7.27
CA ILE A 86 -9.78 15.35 6.75
C ILE A 86 -10.52 16.16 7.83
N LYS A 87 -10.62 15.64 9.05
CA LYS A 87 -11.18 16.37 10.19
C LYS A 87 -10.38 17.64 10.51
N SER A 88 -9.05 17.56 10.47
CA SER A 88 -8.18 18.73 10.66
C SER A 88 -8.37 19.77 9.55
N LEU A 89 -8.48 19.35 8.30
CA LEU A 89 -8.77 20.22 7.14
C LEU A 89 -10.08 20.98 7.31
N GLN A 90 -11.10 20.31 7.83
CA GLN A 90 -12.40 20.92 8.08
C GLN A 90 -12.34 21.96 9.20
N SER A 91 -11.60 21.68 10.29
CA SER A 91 -11.58 22.52 11.50
C SER A 91 -10.67 23.75 11.37
N THR A 92 -9.52 23.62 10.70
CA THR A 92 -8.51 24.69 10.66
C THR A 92 -8.59 25.55 9.41
N GLY A 93 -9.19 25.03 8.33
CA GLY A 93 -9.18 25.70 7.02
C GLY A 93 -7.79 25.86 6.41
N GLN A 94 -6.74 25.43 7.11
CA GLN A 94 -5.34 25.48 6.63
C GLN A 94 -5.05 24.29 5.72
N VAL A 95 -5.49 24.43 4.48
CA VAL A 95 -5.37 23.40 3.45
C VAL A 95 -3.90 23.02 3.18
N ASP A 96 -3.00 24.01 3.19
CA ASP A 96 -1.60 23.78 2.78
C ASP A 96 -0.80 22.97 3.80
N GLU A 97 -1.06 23.11 5.10
CA GLU A 97 -0.32 22.37 6.14
C GLU A 97 -0.80 20.91 6.25
N ALA A 98 -2.11 20.71 6.18
CA ALA A 98 -2.70 19.37 6.16
C ALA A 98 -2.33 18.63 4.87
N LEU A 99 -2.25 19.31 3.73
CA LEU A 99 -1.75 18.83 2.46
C LEU A 99 -0.30 18.35 2.58
N ARG A 100 0.59 19.18 3.11
CA ARG A 100 1.99 18.83 3.33
C ARG A 100 2.16 17.61 4.24
N THR A 101 1.37 17.55 5.29
CA THR A 101 1.42 16.42 6.23
C THR A 101 0.99 15.13 5.54
N LEU A 102 -0.03 15.19 4.72
CA LEU A 102 -0.55 14.04 3.99
C LEU A 102 0.38 13.62 2.84
N GLU A 103 0.93 14.57 2.08
CA GLU A 103 1.96 14.30 1.06
C GLU A 103 3.19 13.63 1.70
N ASN A 104 3.69 14.15 2.81
CA ASN A 104 4.83 13.56 3.53
C ASN A 104 4.53 12.15 4.09
N ASN A 105 3.31 11.91 4.56
CA ASN A 105 2.91 10.60 5.05
C ASN A 105 2.77 9.60 3.90
N ILE A 106 2.14 10.00 2.79
CA ILE A 106 2.03 9.18 1.57
C ILE A 106 3.41 8.85 1.02
N GLU A 107 4.31 9.84 0.92
CA GLU A 107 5.66 9.63 0.40
C GLU A 107 6.49 8.69 1.29
N ARG A 108 6.43 8.84 2.61
CA ARG A 108 7.08 7.93 3.56
C ARG A 108 6.55 6.51 3.45
N GLU A 109 5.28 6.34 3.24
CA GLU A 109 4.62 5.05 3.14
C GLU A 109 4.93 4.37 1.81
N GLN A 110 4.91 5.10 0.69
CA GLN A 110 5.36 4.58 -0.62
C GLN A 110 6.83 4.15 -0.59
N VAL A 111 7.71 4.91 0.07
CA VAL A 111 9.11 4.52 0.28
C VAL A 111 9.20 3.25 1.13
N SER A 112 8.37 3.10 2.15
CA SER A 112 8.31 1.90 3.00
C SER A 112 7.83 0.68 2.22
N VAL A 113 6.78 0.79 1.41
CA VAL A 113 6.25 -0.28 0.56
C VAL A 113 7.25 -0.66 -0.53
N ASN A 114 7.87 0.29 -1.20
CA ASN A 114 8.91 0.04 -2.19
C ASN A 114 10.14 -0.64 -1.56
N LYS A 115 10.54 -0.23 -0.36
CA LYS A 115 11.64 -0.86 0.37
C LYS A 115 11.32 -2.31 0.75
N ARG A 116 10.07 -2.60 1.15
CA ARG A 116 9.61 -3.98 1.41
C ARG A 116 9.57 -4.81 0.14
N ARG A 117 9.14 -4.25 -1.00
CA ARG A 117 9.16 -4.94 -2.30
C ARG A 117 10.59 -5.26 -2.76
N CYS A 118 11.53 -4.32 -2.60
CA CYS A 118 12.95 -4.54 -2.89
C CYS A 118 13.55 -5.65 -2.02
N VAL A 119 13.29 -5.66 -0.70
CA VAL A 119 13.80 -6.70 0.22
C VAL A 119 13.25 -8.08 -0.14
N VAL A 120 11.99 -8.21 -0.53
CA VAL A 120 11.39 -9.50 -0.93
C VAL A 120 11.98 -10.00 -2.25
N LEU A 121 12.23 -9.09 -3.22
CA LEU A 121 12.91 -9.43 -4.48
C LEU A 121 14.36 -9.84 -4.24
N GLU A 122 15.08 -9.13 -3.40
CA GLU A 122 16.46 -9.42 -3.02
C GLU A 122 16.58 -10.80 -2.36
N HIS A 123 15.66 -11.13 -1.47
CA HIS A 123 15.63 -12.46 -0.83
C HIS A 123 15.36 -13.58 -1.81
N LYS A 124 14.46 -13.42 -2.78
CA LYS A 124 14.21 -14.40 -3.84
C LYS A 124 15.43 -14.58 -4.74
N THR A 125 16.07 -13.48 -5.14
CA THR A 125 17.27 -13.52 -5.98
C THR A 125 18.41 -14.23 -5.26
N THR A 126 18.62 -13.95 -3.97
CA THR A 126 19.64 -14.61 -3.14
C THR A 126 19.40 -16.11 -3.03
N MET A 127 18.16 -16.57 -2.87
CA MET A 127 17.83 -17.99 -2.85
C MET A 127 18.16 -18.70 -4.17
N TYR A 128 17.89 -18.07 -5.33
CA TYR A 128 18.25 -18.62 -6.63
C TYR A 128 19.77 -18.71 -6.82
N VAL A 129 20.53 -17.70 -6.39
CA VAL A 129 21.99 -17.70 -6.45
C VAL A 129 22.59 -18.83 -5.59
N ILE A 130 22.06 -19.07 -4.40
CA ILE A 130 22.49 -20.16 -3.53
C ILE A 130 22.20 -21.52 -4.17
N LEU A 131 21.03 -21.72 -4.79
CA LEU A 131 20.69 -22.96 -5.48
C LEU A 131 21.64 -23.25 -6.63
N ILE A 132 21.95 -22.26 -7.47
CA ILE A 132 22.89 -22.39 -8.58
C ILE A 132 24.31 -22.70 -8.06
N ALA A 133 24.76 -22.05 -7.00
CA ALA A 133 26.06 -22.31 -6.39
C ALA A 133 26.18 -23.75 -5.86
N MET A 134 25.12 -24.27 -5.23
CA MET A 134 25.06 -25.66 -4.76
C MET A 134 25.11 -26.68 -5.92
N ASP A 135 24.45 -26.40 -7.04
CA ASP A 135 24.48 -27.25 -8.24
C ASP A 135 25.91 -27.32 -8.85
N ILE A 136 26.59 -26.18 -8.96
CA ILE A 136 27.95 -26.11 -9.46
C ILE A 136 28.90 -26.86 -8.55
N LEU A 137 28.77 -26.71 -7.23
CA LEU A 137 29.60 -27.42 -6.25
C LEU A 137 29.36 -28.93 -6.29
N GLY A 138 28.10 -29.35 -6.46
CA GLY A 138 27.74 -30.77 -6.65
C GLY A 138 28.36 -31.39 -7.90
N MET A 139 28.35 -30.68 -9.03
CA MET A 139 28.99 -31.10 -10.26
C MET A 139 30.51 -31.27 -10.13
N LEU A 140 31.16 -30.31 -9.44
CA LEU A 140 32.61 -30.39 -9.20
C LEU A 140 32.97 -31.59 -8.32
N LEU A 141 32.22 -31.82 -7.23
CA LEU A 141 32.42 -33.00 -6.38
C LEU A 141 32.23 -34.33 -7.15
N TYR A 142 31.18 -34.38 -7.97
CA TYR A 142 30.95 -35.57 -8.82
C TYR A 142 32.11 -35.85 -9.78
N CYS A 143 32.63 -34.82 -10.44
CA CYS A 143 33.80 -34.95 -11.33
C CYS A 143 35.07 -35.44 -10.59
N ILE A 144 35.30 -34.97 -9.36
CA ILE A 144 36.43 -35.39 -8.53
C ILE A 144 36.29 -36.87 -8.13
N ILE A 145 35.11 -37.28 -7.69
CA ILE A 145 34.83 -38.68 -7.32
C ILE A 145 35.01 -39.60 -8.51
N MET A 146 34.49 -39.25 -9.69
CA MET A 146 34.67 -40.04 -10.91
C MET A 146 36.14 -40.17 -11.32
N LYS A 147 36.95 -39.11 -11.20
CA LYS A 147 38.39 -39.18 -11.44
C LYS A 147 39.10 -40.07 -10.46
N LEU A 148 38.79 -40.00 -9.17
CA LEU A 148 39.38 -40.88 -8.15
C LEU A 148 39.02 -42.35 -8.38
N MET A 149 37.78 -42.66 -8.75
CA MET A 149 37.36 -44.02 -9.10
C MET A 149 38.08 -44.55 -10.36
N ALA A 150 38.26 -43.72 -11.37
CA ALA A 150 38.97 -44.08 -12.58
C ALA A 150 40.47 -44.37 -12.32
N MET A 151 41.09 -43.68 -11.37
CA MET A 151 42.49 -43.96 -10.97
C MET A 151 42.63 -45.24 -10.14
N GLN A 152 41.60 -45.67 -9.42
CA GLN A 152 41.63 -46.93 -8.65
C GLN A 152 41.38 -48.15 -9.53
N ILE A 153 40.73 -48.02 -10.66
CA ILE A 153 40.44 -49.15 -11.58
C ILE A 153 41.58 -49.35 -12.62
N GLY A 154 42.56 -48.45 -12.67
CA GLY A 154 43.67 -48.44 -13.60
C GLY A 154 44.95 -49.13 -13.09
N PHE A 155 44.87 -49.97 -12.03
CA PHE A 155 45.91 -50.87 -11.57
C PHE A 155 45.53 -52.34 -11.77
#